data_1a5b72338cba44705d26c8d24c75c9f4
#
_entry.id   1a5b72338cba44705d26c8d24c75c9f4
#
_cell.length_a   1.000
_cell.length_b   1.000
_cell.length_c   1.000
_cell.angle_alpha   90.00
_cell.angle_beta   90.00
_cell.angle_gamma   90.00
#
_symmetry.space_group_name_H-M   'P 1'
#
loop_
_entity.id
_entity.type
_entity.pdbx_description
1 polymer ?
#
loop_
_entity_poly.entity_id
_entity_poly.type
_entity_poly.pdbx_seq_one_letter_code
_entity_poly.pdbx_strand_id
1 'polypeptide(L)'
;ARYHRRKAAREERRRIRNDALGGISEAFSFRKMFKWGKKCCNNVRWKQSTQNFERHLFSGTARRRRGVISGTWRPKPGAHFLLRERGKIRPIDAPHINDRQIHKTLTKEVLEPLYTPGMIYRNGASQRGKGLHFHHEELKKILRNHYRKHGQEGYVVLMDLKQFFPSAPHAEIYERHRRLILDNEIRAVADMVVASVPGGTGMPLGVEPSQMEMVSLPSSVDNWTACQLRAEAPAHYMDDYHMIAETKEQAEAFRDAVTEKMEAMGLTVSRRKTKIVPLSKPFRFCKVKFHLTPTGKVITHGNRDGMKRARRKLRAFRKKVDAGEMTVNQVREWLTSQIAYFENYNDHGRVLKLNRLFHAIYGGADHV
;
A
#
# COMPACT_ATOMS: atom_id res chain seq x y z
N ALA A 1 -15.45 22.98 26.41
CA ALA A 1 -15.31 24.00 25.35
C ALA A 1 -14.31 23.58 24.25
N ARG A 2 -13.02 23.24 24.53
CA ARG A 2 -11.98 22.92 23.53
C ARG A 2 -12.28 21.65 22.70
N TYR A 3 -12.79 20.59 23.33
CA TYR A 3 -13.18 19.37 22.65
C TYR A 3 -14.30 19.59 21.63
N HIS A 4 -15.37 20.27 22.03
CA HIS A 4 -16.52 20.55 21.15
C HIS A 4 -16.14 21.43 19.96
N ARG A 5 -15.33 22.48 20.17
CA ARG A 5 -14.78 23.30 19.07
C ARG A 5 -13.97 22.48 18.07
N ARG A 6 -13.11 21.57 18.55
CA ARG A 6 -12.31 20.70 17.67
C ARG A 6 -13.17 19.67 16.94
N LYS A 7 -14.22 19.16 17.58
CA LYS A 7 -15.19 18.24 16.96
C LYS A 7 -15.94 18.96 15.84
N ALA A 8 -16.55 20.09 16.11
CA ALA A 8 -17.25 20.92 15.13
C ALA A 8 -16.36 21.29 13.94
N ALA A 9 -15.13 21.75 14.18
CA ALA A 9 -14.19 22.06 13.13
C ALA A 9 -13.79 20.85 12.26
N ARG A 10 -13.79 19.63 12.80
CA ARG A 10 -13.56 18.40 12.01
C ARG A 10 -14.79 18.05 11.16
N GLU A 11 -15.98 18.21 11.72
CA GLU A 11 -17.24 17.97 11.02
C GLU A 11 -17.41 18.95 9.87
N GLU A 12 -17.14 20.23 10.10
CA GLU A 12 -17.19 21.26 9.06
C GLU A 12 -16.20 21.01 7.93
N ARG A 13 -14.94 20.68 8.24
CA ARG A 13 -13.96 20.30 7.22
C ARG A 13 -14.36 19.06 6.43
N ARG A 14 -15.11 18.13 7.05
CA ARG A 14 -15.66 16.96 6.35
C ARG A 14 -16.77 17.38 5.40
N ARG A 15 -17.69 18.24 5.85
CA ARG A 15 -18.76 18.79 5.03
C ARG A 15 -18.20 19.50 3.81
N ILE A 16 -17.28 20.44 3.99
CA ILE A 16 -16.62 21.17 2.88
C ILE A 16 -16.02 20.19 1.85
N ARG A 17 -15.36 19.10 2.29
CA ARG A 17 -14.81 18.11 1.36
C ARG A 17 -15.88 17.33 0.61
N ASN A 18 -17.00 17.01 1.24
CA ASN A 18 -18.12 16.36 0.57
C ASN A 18 -18.78 17.31 -0.43
N ASP A 19 -19.02 18.56 -0.04
CA ASP A 19 -19.59 19.58 -0.92
C ASP A 19 -18.72 19.81 -2.16
N ALA A 20 -17.39 19.75 -2.01
CA ALA A 20 -16.42 19.85 -3.10
C ALA A 20 -16.49 18.68 -4.10
N LEU A 21 -17.12 17.55 -3.77
CA LEU A 21 -17.37 16.45 -4.73
C LEU A 21 -18.44 16.84 -5.77
N GLY A 22 -19.37 17.73 -5.43
CA GLY A 22 -20.44 18.21 -6.30
C GLY A 22 -21.53 17.17 -6.57
N GLY A 23 -21.73 16.20 -5.65
CA GLY A 23 -22.67 15.10 -5.80
C GLY A 23 -22.21 14.05 -6.81
N ILE A 24 -23.04 13.00 -6.98
CA ILE A 24 -22.70 11.85 -7.84
C ILE A 24 -22.44 12.23 -9.30
N SER A 25 -23.19 13.19 -9.83
CA SER A 25 -23.09 13.63 -11.22
C SER A 25 -21.74 14.28 -11.54
N GLU A 26 -21.18 15.03 -10.60
CA GLU A 26 -19.87 15.68 -10.75
C GLU A 26 -18.73 14.74 -10.36
N ALA A 27 -18.86 13.97 -9.26
CA ALA A 27 -17.87 12.97 -8.84
C ALA A 27 -17.63 11.94 -9.96
N PHE A 28 -18.67 11.52 -10.66
CA PHE A 28 -18.63 10.62 -11.82
C PHE A 28 -18.91 11.36 -13.13
N SER A 29 -18.44 12.61 -13.28
CA SER A 29 -18.58 13.33 -14.55
C SER A 29 -17.90 12.58 -15.70
N PHE A 30 -18.41 12.76 -16.92
CA PHE A 30 -17.86 12.11 -18.10
C PHE A 30 -16.35 12.34 -18.24
N ARG A 31 -15.90 13.59 -18.02
CA ARG A 31 -14.49 13.98 -18.12
C ARG A 31 -13.61 13.20 -17.13
N LYS A 32 -14.03 13.08 -15.87
CA LYS A 32 -13.30 12.35 -14.82
C LYS A 32 -13.27 10.85 -15.16
N MET A 33 -14.43 10.25 -15.46
CA MET A 33 -14.49 8.84 -15.82
C MET A 33 -13.67 8.51 -17.07
N PHE A 34 -13.74 9.35 -18.12
CA PHE A 34 -12.95 9.15 -19.33
C PHE A 34 -11.44 9.23 -19.08
N LYS A 35 -10.99 10.22 -18.30
CA LYS A 35 -9.60 10.35 -17.85
C LYS A 35 -9.11 9.07 -17.16
N TRP A 36 -9.90 8.55 -16.22
CA TRP A 36 -9.50 7.36 -15.47
C TRP A 36 -9.64 6.08 -16.29
N GLY A 37 -10.57 6.03 -17.24
CA GLY A 37 -10.67 4.96 -18.23
C GLY A 37 -9.42 4.82 -19.07
N LYS A 38 -8.88 5.93 -19.61
CA LYS A 38 -7.57 5.92 -20.29
C LYS A 38 -6.44 5.35 -19.42
N LYS A 39 -6.41 5.71 -18.12
CA LYS A 39 -5.41 5.19 -17.17
C LYS A 39 -5.56 3.70 -16.89
N CYS A 40 -6.77 3.14 -17.02
CA CYS A 40 -6.98 1.69 -16.87
C CYS A 40 -6.32 0.86 -17.99
N CYS A 41 -6.05 1.46 -19.15
CA CYS A 41 -5.40 0.80 -20.29
C CYS A 41 -3.87 0.70 -20.14
N ASN A 42 -3.26 1.47 -19.22
CA ASN A 42 -1.81 1.51 -19.07
C ASN A 42 -1.26 0.13 -18.69
N ASN A 43 -0.15 -0.26 -19.33
CA ASN A 43 0.57 -1.52 -19.13
C ASN A 43 -0.23 -2.80 -19.45
N VAL A 44 -1.43 -2.69 -20.03
CA VAL A 44 -2.29 -3.84 -20.38
C VAL A 44 -2.90 -3.75 -21.78
N ARG A 45 -2.42 -2.82 -22.63
CA ARG A 45 -2.92 -2.64 -24.02
C ARG A 45 -2.70 -3.85 -24.92
N TRP A 46 -1.80 -4.74 -24.55
CA TRP A 46 -1.59 -6.01 -25.24
C TRP A 46 -2.75 -7.00 -25.10
N LYS A 47 -3.66 -6.79 -24.13
CA LYS A 47 -4.83 -7.64 -23.92
C LYS A 47 -5.98 -7.24 -24.85
N GLN A 48 -6.58 -8.21 -25.53
CA GLN A 48 -7.73 -8.01 -26.40
C GLN A 48 -8.90 -7.28 -25.70
N SER A 49 -9.17 -7.65 -24.43
CA SER A 49 -10.21 -7.01 -23.62
C SER A 49 -9.96 -5.51 -23.41
N THR A 50 -8.67 -5.13 -23.26
CA THR A 50 -8.28 -3.72 -23.11
C THR A 50 -8.39 -2.97 -24.43
N GLN A 51 -8.02 -3.58 -25.56
CA GLN A 51 -8.14 -2.99 -26.89
C GLN A 51 -9.62 -2.74 -27.24
N ASN A 52 -10.49 -3.70 -26.97
CA ASN A 52 -11.92 -3.54 -27.13
C ASN A 52 -12.49 -2.45 -26.21
N PHE A 53 -12.04 -2.37 -24.96
CA PHE A 53 -12.44 -1.30 -24.05
C PHE A 53 -11.98 0.08 -24.56
N GLU A 54 -10.75 0.21 -25.05
CA GLU A 54 -10.16 1.46 -25.52
C GLU A 54 -10.84 1.92 -26.82
N ARG A 55 -11.18 1.00 -27.76
CA ARG A 55 -11.94 1.28 -28.98
C ARG A 55 -13.31 1.90 -28.69
N HIS A 56 -13.99 1.41 -27.66
CA HIS A 56 -15.33 1.87 -27.27
C HIS A 56 -15.29 2.78 -26.01
N LEU A 57 -14.14 3.41 -25.73
CA LEU A 57 -13.97 4.14 -24.46
C LEU A 57 -14.97 5.29 -24.32
N PHE A 58 -15.21 6.07 -25.39
CA PHE A 58 -16.10 7.23 -25.35
C PHE A 58 -17.56 6.81 -25.09
N SER A 59 -18.15 6.03 -25.99
CA SER A 59 -19.54 5.55 -25.86
C SER A 59 -19.75 4.68 -24.61
N GLY A 60 -18.75 3.83 -24.31
CA GLY A 60 -18.77 3.00 -23.11
C GLY A 60 -18.70 3.82 -21.82
N THR A 61 -17.96 4.94 -21.79
CA THR A 61 -17.93 5.83 -20.62
C THR A 61 -19.29 6.48 -20.41
N ALA A 62 -19.96 6.96 -21.46
CA ALA A 62 -21.29 7.53 -21.36
C ALA A 62 -22.31 6.52 -20.79
N ARG A 63 -22.26 5.27 -21.28
CA ARG A 63 -23.13 4.18 -20.79
C ARG A 63 -22.87 3.85 -19.32
N ARG A 64 -21.61 3.68 -18.92
CA ARG A 64 -21.23 3.37 -17.52
C ARG A 64 -21.59 4.50 -16.57
N ARG A 65 -21.36 5.75 -17.01
CA ARG A 65 -21.76 6.93 -16.23
C ARG A 65 -23.26 6.94 -15.99
N ARG A 66 -24.07 6.69 -17.04
CA ARG A 66 -25.53 6.61 -16.91
C ARG A 66 -25.94 5.57 -15.88
N GLY A 67 -25.35 4.36 -15.93
CA GLY A 67 -25.61 3.30 -14.96
C GLY A 67 -25.22 3.67 -13.52
N VAL A 68 -24.14 4.41 -13.32
CA VAL A 68 -23.74 4.88 -11.98
C VAL A 68 -24.72 5.92 -11.45
N ILE A 69 -25.06 6.93 -12.25
CA ILE A 69 -25.95 8.02 -11.84
C ILE A 69 -27.38 7.53 -11.59
N SER A 70 -27.88 6.60 -12.42
CA SER A 70 -29.22 6.02 -12.23
C SER A 70 -29.28 4.95 -11.13
N GLY A 71 -28.17 4.65 -10.45
CA GLY A 71 -28.10 3.59 -9.44
C GLY A 71 -28.28 2.16 -9.99
N THR A 72 -28.26 1.98 -11.31
CA THR A 72 -28.44 0.66 -11.96
C THR A 72 -27.13 -0.09 -12.20
N TRP A 73 -25.98 0.55 -12.02
CA TRP A 73 -24.70 -0.14 -12.11
C TRP A 73 -24.58 -1.25 -11.07
N ARG A 74 -24.11 -2.39 -11.52
CA ARG A 74 -23.72 -3.50 -10.64
C ARG A 74 -22.36 -4.01 -11.11
N PRO A 75 -21.42 -4.33 -10.17
CA PRO A 75 -20.14 -4.94 -10.52
C PRO A 75 -20.36 -6.25 -11.31
N LYS A 76 -19.61 -6.41 -12.39
CA LYS A 76 -19.61 -7.67 -13.16
C LYS A 76 -18.74 -8.70 -12.44
N PRO A 77 -19.03 -9.99 -12.60
CA PRO A 77 -18.12 -11.04 -12.15
C PRO A 77 -16.70 -10.78 -12.69
N GLY A 78 -15.74 -10.75 -11.79
CA GLY A 78 -14.32 -10.62 -12.11
C GLY A 78 -13.70 -11.98 -12.45
N ALA A 79 -12.45 -11.97 -12.91
CA ALA A 79 -11.67 -13.18 -13.05
C ALA A 79 -11.01 -13.51 -11.68
N HIS A 80 -11.32 -14.68 -11.15
CA HIS A 80 -10.71 -15.22 -9.95
C HIS A 80 -9.54 -16.12 -10.31
N PHE A 81 -8.37 -15.89 -9.73
CA PHE A 81 -7.21 -16.76 -9.93
C PHE A 81 -6.27 -16.74 -8.73
N LEU A 82 -5.48 -17.81 -8.61
CA LEU A 82 -4.47 -17.94 -7.56
C LEU A 82 -3.13 -17.40 -8.07
N LEU A 83 -2.66 -16.30 -7.48
CA LEU A 83 -1.34 -15.76 -7.75
C LEU A 83 -0.32 -16.36 -6.79
N ARG A 84 0.62 -17.14 -7.34
CA ARG A 84 1.78 -17.61 -6.56
C ARG A 84 2.89 -16.57 -6.59
N GLU A 85 3.02 -15.83 -5.51
CA GLU A 85 4.07 -14.81 -5.37
C GLU A 85 4.96 -15.12 -4.16
N ARG A 86 6.27 -15.34 -4.44
CA ARG A 86 7.30 -15.52 -3.39
C ARG A 86 6.95 -16.62 -2.38
N GLY A 87 6.40 -17.73 -2.85
CA GLY A 87 6.02 -18.88 -2.01
C GLY A 87 4.70 -18.73 -1.27
N LYS A 88 3.99 -17.61 -1.46
CA LYS A 88 2.62 -17.42 -0.97
C LYS A 88 1.63 -17.52 -2.11
N ILE A 89 0.55 -18.22 -1.88
CA ILE A 89 -0.62 -18.24 -2.77
C ILE A 89 -1.61 -17.20 -2.29
N ARG A 90 -2.05 -16.34 -3.21
CA ARG A 90 -3.04 -15.30 -2.95
C ARG A 90 -4.20 -15.43 -3.91
N PRO A 91 -5.43 -15.52 -3.43
CA PRO A 91 -6.59 -15.36 -4.30
C PRO A 91 -6.63 -13.90 -4.77
N ILE A 92 -6.77 -13.72 -6.07
CA ILE A 92 -6.87 -12.39 -6.69
C ILE A 92 -8.21 -12.30 -7.40
N ASP A 93 -8.92 -11.21 -7.12
CA ASP A 93 -10.15 -10.83 -7.79
C ASP A 93 -9.84 -9.71 -8.79
N ALA A 94 -9.66 -10.08 -10.05
CA ALA A 94 -9.42 -9.10 -11.10
C ALA A 94 -10.74 -8.59 -11.66
N PRO A 95 -11.17 -7.35 -11.34
CA PRO A 95 -12.43 -6.83 -11.84
C PRO A 95 -12.40 -6.66 -13.35
N HIS A 96 -13.57 -6.79 -13.99
CA HIS A 96 -13.72 -6.50 -15.41
C HIS A 96 -13.25 -5.08 -15.71
N ILE A 97 -12.63 -4.85 -16.88
CA ILE A 97 -12.02 -3.54 -17.20
C ILE A 97 -13.05 -2.39 -17.17
N ASN A 98 -14.31 -2.66 -17.45
CA ASN A 98 -15.39 -1.68 -17.34
C ASN A 98 -15.58 -1.20 -15.89
N ASP A 99 -15.54 -2.13 -14.93
CA ASP A 99 -15.70 -1.81 -13.52
C ASP A 99 -14.43 -1.18 -12.96
N ARG A 100 -13.25 -1.55 -13.47
CA ARG A 100 -11.99 -0.87 -13.11
C ARG A 100 -12.04 0.64 -13.38
N GLN A 101 -12.76 1.09 -14.42
CA GLN A 101 -12.94 2.52 -14.67
C GLN A 101 -13.76 3.18 -13.56
N ILE A 102 -14.85 2.54 -13.12
CA ILE A 102 -15.71 3.05 -12.04
C ILE A 102 -14.95 3.01 -10.71
N HIS A 103 -14.31 1.88 -10.41
CA HIS A 103 -13.48 1.72 -9.21
C HIS A 103 -12.37 2.77 -9.12
N LYS A 104 -11.67 3.02 -10.23
CA LYS A 104 -10.62 4.02 -10.27
C LYS A 104 -11.17 5.43 -10.09
N THR A 105 -12.33 5.73 -10.70
CA THR A 105 -13.00 7.03 -10.50
C THR A 105 -13.43 7.20 -9.05
N LEU A 106 -14.10 6.20 -8.46
CA LEU A 106 -14.47 6.19 -7.05
C LEU A 106 -13.26 6.44 -6.14
N THR A 107 -12.17 5.68 -6.35
CA THR A 107 -10.97 5.84 -5.52
C THR A 107 -10.38 7.24 -5.64
N LYS A 108 -10.20 7.76 -6.86
CA LYS A 108 -9.45 9.01 -7.10
C LYS A 108 -10.25 10.25 -6.85
N GLU A 109 -11.54 10.24 -7.16
CA GLU A 109 -12.40 11.42 -7.07
C GLU A 109 -13.21 11.48 -5.76
N VAL A 110 -13.32 10.34 -5.02
CA VAL A 110 -14.12 10.27 -3.78
C VAL A 110 -13.27 9.80 -2.60
N LEU A 111 -12.77 8.55 -2.64
CA LEU A 111 -12.16 7.95 -1.44
C LEU A 111 -10.85 8.64 -1.05
N GLU A 112 -9.95 8.92 -1.99
CA GLU A 112 -8.69 9.63 -1.68
C GLU A 112 -8.93 11.00 -1.04
N PRO A 113 -9.77 11.90 -1.61
CA PRO A 113 -10.05 13.20 -1.00
C PRO A 113 -10.69 13.13 0.38
N LEU A 114 -11.55 12.16 0.63
CA LEU A 114 -12.29 12.05 1.89
C LEU A 114 -11.50 11.30 2.98
N TYR A 115 -10.68 10.31 2.62
CA TYR A 115 -10.02 9.42 3.57
C TYR A 115 -8.61 9.86 3.96
N THR A 116 -7.82 10.33 2.98
CA THR A 116 -6.42 10.74 3.21
C THR A 116 -6.25 11.76 4.33
N PRO A 117 -7.11 12.79 4.47
CA PRO A 117 -6.97 13.77 5.55
C PRO A 117 -7.15 13.22 6.97
N GLY A 118 -7.77 12.02 7.09
CA GLY A 118 -7.95 11.33 8.37
C GLY A 118 -6.82 10.40 8.75
N MET A 119 -5.88 10.15 7.85
CA MET A 119 -4.74 9.26 8.08
C MET A 119 -3.60 9.99 8.77
N ILE A 120 -2.83 9.28 9.59
CA ILE A 120 -1.58 9.83 10.14
C ILE A 120 -0.57 10.08 9.01
N TYR A 121 0.31 11.08 9.20
CA TYR A 121 1.35 11.41 8.21
C TYR A 121 2.19 10.19 7.82
N ARG A 122 2.53 9.33 8.79
CA ARG A 122 3.38 8.13 8.60
C ARG A 122 2.62 6.89 8.14
N ASN A 123 1.38 7.01 7.69
CA ASN A 123 0.75 5.99 6.86
C ASN A 123 1.33 6.11 5.45
N GLY A 124 2.18 5.17 5.04
CA GLY A 124 2.98 5.25 3.82
C GLY A 124 2.39 4.51 2.62
N ALA A 125 1.27 3.80 2.75
CA ALA A 125 0.73 2.96 1.70
C ALA A 125 -0.30 3.67 0.82
N SER A 126 -0.31 3.35 -0.47
CA SER A 126 -1.34 3.73 -1.47
C SER A 126 -1.71 5.23 -1.53
N GLN A 127 -0.81 6.11 -1.12
CA GLN A 127 -0.98 7.56 -1.16
C GLN A 127 -0.01 8.19 -2.17
N ARG A 128 -0.45 9.28 -2.83
CA ARG A 128 0.39 10.03 -3.75
C ARG A 128 1.63 10.59 -3.04
N GLY A 129 2.80 10.44 -3.65
CA GLY A 129 4.06 10.91 -3.08
C GLY A 129 4.60 10.05 -1.92
N LYS A 130 3.89 8.99 -1.55
CA LYS A 130 4.32 8.03 -0.53
C LYS A 130 4.51 6.64 -1.12
N GLY A 131 5.08 5.75 -0.34
CA GLY A 131 5.37 4.37 -0.73
C GLY A 131 6.39 3.76 0.22
N LEU A 132 6.90 2.57 -0.09
CA LEU A 132 7.91 1.90 0.73
C LEU A 132 9.17 2.75 0.95
N HIS A 133 9.64 3.44 -0.09
CA HIS A 133 10.82 4.30 0.04
C HIS A 133 10.57 5.44 1.03
N PHE A 134 9.46 6.18 0.88
CA PHE A 134 9.05 7.20 1.85
C PHE A 134 9.04 6.64 3.28
N HIS A 135 8.43 5.48 3.47
CA HIS A 135 8.30 4.86 4.78
C HIS A 135 9.65 4.48 5.39
N HIS A 136 10.57 3.94 4.58
CA HIS A 136 11.92 3.61 5.03
C HIS A 136 12.76 4.84 5.37
N GLU A 137 12.63 5.93 4.59
CA GLU A 137 13.31 7.20 4.90
C GLU A 137 12.77 7.85 6.18
N GLU A 138 11.44 7.80 6.39
CA GLU A 138 10.84 8.27 7.64
C GLU A 138 11.34 7.44 8.84
N LEU A 139 11.43 6.11 8.72
CA LEU A 139 11.98 5.28 9.79
C LEU A 139 13.45 5.60 10.08
N LYS A 140 14.28 5.88 9.05
CA LYS A 140 15.65 6.35 9.26
C LYS A 140 15.71 7.69 10.03
N LYS A 141 14.81 8.63 9.69
CA LYS A 141 14.70 9.92 10.38
C LYS A 141 14.28 9.74 11.85
N ILE A 142 13.30 8.88 12.09
CA ILE A 142 12.81 8.53 13.43
C ILE A 142 13.98 7.98 14.28
N LEU A 143 14.69 6.99 13.78
CA LEU A 143 15.82 6.37 14.49
C LEU A 143 16.93 7.37 14.80
N ARG A 144 17.27 8.28 13.85
CA ARG A 144 18.26 9.34 14.10
C ARG A 144 17.79 10.35 15.15
N ASN A 145 16.50 10.71 15.11
CA ASN A 145 15.92 11.65 16.07
C ASN A 145 15.86 11.04 17.48
N HIS A 146 15.49 9.76 17.56
CA HIS A 146 15.51 9.02 18.81
C HIS A 146 16.93 8.94 19.38
N TYR A 147 17.92 8.59 18.55
CA TYR A 147 19.33 8.52 18.98
C TYR A 147 19.84 9.83 19.57
N ARG A 148 19.46 10.99 19.02
CA ARG A 148 19.89 12.30 19.55
C ARG A 148 19.38 12.57 20.97
N LYS A 149 18.29 11.91 21.37
CA LYS A 149 17.66 12.09 22.69
C LYS A 149 18.07 11.01 23.68
N HIS A 150 18.16 9.77 23.21
CA HIS A 150 18.23 8.58 24.05
C HIS A 150 19.38 7.62 23.67
N GLY A 151 20.21 7.98 22.70
CA GLY A 151 21.25 7.07 22.21
C GLY A 151 20.64 5.83 21.52
N GLN A 152 21.20 4.66 21.83
CA GLN A 152 20.67 3.37 21.36
C GLN A 152 19.65 2.75 22.33
N GLU A 153 19.38 3.40 23.45
CA GLU A 153 18.39 2.93 24.41
C GLU A 153 16.99 2.99 23.79
N GLY A 154 16.12 2.07 24.22
CA GLY A 154 14.77 1.97 23.70
C GLY A 154 14.52 0.75 22.82
N TYR A 155 13.29 0.65 22.39
CA TYR A 155 12.76 -0.53 21.70
C TYR A 155 11.91 -0.12 20.49
N VAL A 156 12.00 -0.90 19.43
CA VAL A 156 11.01 -0.84 18.35
C VAL A 156 9.97 -1.93 18.56
N VAL A 157 8.71 -1.53 18.55
CA VAL A 157 7.56 -2.45 18.49
C VAL A 157 7.20 -2.63 17.04
N LEU A 158 7.25 -3.86 16.55
CA LEU A 158 6.87 -4.26 15.21
C LEU A 158 5.62 -5.12 15.30
N MET A 159 4.57 -4.77 14.57
CA MET A 159 3.30 -5.51 14.58
C MET A 159 2.86 -5.80 13.14
N ASP A 160 2.12 -6.90 12.95
CA ASP A 160 1.60 -7.34 11.66
C ASP A 160 0.15 -7.80 11.84
N LEU A 161 -0.73 -7.37 10.95
CA LEU A 161 -2.12 -7.81 10.95
C LEU A 161 -2.26 -9.11 10.17
N LYS A 162 -2.92 -10.10 10.79
CA LYS A 162 -3.15 -11.42 10.19
C LYS A 162 -4.27 -11.34 9.16
N GLN A 163 -4.02 -11.82 7.94
CA GLN A 163 -5.04 -11.88 6.89
C GLN A 163 -5.77 -10.55 6.68
N PHE A 164 -5.05 -9.44 6.67
CA PHE A 164 -5.60 -8.08 6.74
C PHE A 164 -6.75 -7.84 5.77
N PHE A 165 -6.62 -8.17 4.48
CA PHE A 165 -7.71 -8.04 3.49
C PHE A 165 -8.83 -9.07 3.70
N PRO A 166 -8.54 -10.37 3.87
CA PRO A 166 -9.59 -11.38 4.06
C PRO A 166 -10.41 -11.23 5.35
N SER A 167 -9.82 -10.62 6.39
CA SER A 167 -10.50 -10.44 7.70
C SER A 167 -11.17 -9.08 7.87
N ALA A 168 -11.13 -8.21 6.87
CA ALA A 168 -11.69 -6.86 6.95
C ALA A 168 -13.19 -6.89 7.31
N PRO A 169 -13.64 -6.34 8.45
CA PRO A 169 -15.04 -6.36 8.83
C PRO A 169 -15.87 -5.40 7.98
N HIS A 170 -16.85 -5.88 7.26
CA HIS A 170 -17.73 -5.03 6.44
C HIS A 170 -18.49 -4.00 7.29
N ALA A 171 -18.91 -4.36 8.50
CA ALA A 171 -19.60 -3.45 9.41
C ALA A 171 -18.77 -2.18 9.68
N GLU A 172 -17.47 -2.32 9.95
CA GLU A 172 -16.56 -1.20 10.18
C GLU A 172 -16.36 -0.34 8.92
N ILE A 173 -16.30 -0.97 7.73
CA ILE A 173 -16.18 -0.27 6.47
C ILE A 173 -17.46 0.52 6.17
N TYR A 174 -18.65 -0.10 6.33
CA TYR A 174 -19.93 0.59 6.14
C TYR A 174 -20.13 1.75 7.13
N GLU A 175 -19.74 1.57 8.41
CA GLU A 175 -19.77 2.66 9.39
C GLU A 175 -18.86 3.82 8.96
N ARG A 176 -17.71 3.48 8.42
CA ARG A 176 -16.78 4.46 7.88
C ARG A 176 -17.33 5.18 6.66
N HIS A 177 -18.00 4.47 5.74
CA HIS A 177 -18.71 5.06 4.60
C HIS A 177 -19.76 6.05 5.09
N ARG A 178 -20.65 5.65 6.02
CA ARG A 178 -21.67 6.53 6.61
C ARG A 178 -21.06 7.80 7.21
N ARG A 179 -19.93 7.66 7.87
CA ARG A 179 -19.26 8.79 8.53
C ARG A 179 -18.55 9.72 7.56
N LEU A 180 -17.93 9.22 6.49
CA LEU A 180 -17.04 9.98 5.63
C LEU A 180 -17.68 10.41 4.31
N ILE A 181 -18.60 9.62 3.75
CA ILE A 181 -19.29 9.89 2.49
C ILE A 181 -20.73 10.32 2.82
N LEU A 182 -20.97 11.62 2.83
CA LEU A 182 -22.26 12.18 3.24
C LEU A 182 -23.34 12.03 2.15
N ASP A 183 -22.94 12.04 0.87
CA ASP A 183 -23.83 11.81 -0.26
C ASP A 183 -24.22 10.32 -0.33
N ASN A 184 -25.53 10.06 -0.26
CA ASN A 184 -26.09 8.70 -0.22
C ASN A 184 -25.87 7.93 -1.53
N GLU A 185 -25.93 8.61 -2.68
CA GLU A 185 -25.78 8.00 -4.00
C GLU A 185 -24.32 7.59 -4.23
N ILE A 186 -23.39 8.47 -3.88
CA ILE A 186 -21.94 8.16 -3.92
C ILE A 186 -21.62 7.03 -2.94
N ARG A 187 -22.19 7.06 -1.74
CA ARG A 187 -21.98 6.01 -0.73
C ARG A 187 -22.48 4.66 -1.21
N ALA A 188 -23.63 4.60 -1.88
CA ALA A 188 -24.15 3.37 -2.44
C ALA A 188 -23.18 2.73 -3.46
N VAL A 189 -22.46 3.53 -4.26
CA VAL A 189 -21.42 3.01 -5.17
C VAL A 189 -20.24 2.41 -4.40
N ALA A 190 -19.82 3.02 -3.31
CA ALA A 190 -18.76 2.47 -2.44
C ALA A 190 -19.22 1.18 -1.74
N ASP A 191 -20.44 1.17 -1.22
CA ASP A 191 -21.05 0.01 -0.54
C ASP A 191 -21.17 -1.21 -1.48
N MET A 192 -21.47 -1.00 -2.77
CA MET A 192 -21.51 -2.09 -3.76
C MET A 192 -20.16 -2.80 -3.93
N VAL A 193 -19.04 -2.10 -3.76
CA VAL A 193 -17.71 -2.73 -3.82
C VAL A 193 -17.50 -3.67 -2.63
N VAL A 194 -17.93 -3.26 -1.44
CA VAL A 194 -17.87 -4.10 -0.23
C VAL A 194 -18.81 -5.29 -0.35
N ALA A 195 -20.06 -5.04 -0.77
CA ALA A 195 -21.08 -6.07 -0.95
C ALA A 195 -20.74 -7.12 -2.03
N SER A 196 -19.74 -6.84 -2.90
CA SER A 196 -19.26 -7.82 -3.88
C SER A 196 -18.59 -9.05 -3.27
N VAL A 197 -18.20 -8.98 -1.99
CA VAL A 197 -17.64 -10.10 -1.21
C VAL A 197 -18.71 -10.59 -0.23
N PRO A 198 -19.17 -11.83 -0.33
CA PRO A 198 -20.15 -12.39 0.59
C PRO A 198 -19.56 -12.70 1.98
N GLY A 199 -20.39 -12.88 2.99
CA GLY A 199 -19.99 -13.37 4.30
C GLY A 199 -19.66 -12.33 5.35
N GLY A 200 -19.86 -11.03 5.07
CA GLY A 200 -19.72 -9.96 6.07
C GLY A 200 -18.27 -9.58 6.45
N THR A 201 -17.30 -10.26 5.88
CA THR A 201 -15.86 -9.97 6.06
C THR A 201 -15.10 -10.14 4.75
N GLY A 202 -13.97 -9.42 4.64
CA GLY A 202 -13.07 -9.52 3.51
C GLY A 202 -13.22 -8.40 2.50
N MET A 203 -12.07 -8.01 1.94
CA MET A 203 -12.01 -7.08 0.81
C MET A 203 -11.24 -7.72 -0.36
N PRO A 204 -11.74 -7.57 -1.60
CA PRO A 204 -11.15 -8.27 -2.73
C PRO A 204 -9.76 -7.73 -3.05
N LEU A 205 -8.79 -8.65 -3.18
CA LEU A 205 -7.43 -8.31 -3.62
C LEU A 205 -7.39 -8.10 -5.13
N GLY A 206 -6.91 -6.92 -5.55
CA GLY A 206 -6.84 -6.54 -6.96
C GLY A 206 -7.84 -5.46 -7.35
N VAL A 207 -8.71 -5.07 -6.45
CA VAL A 207 -9.68 -3.98 -6.61
C VAL A 207 -9.12 -2.70 -5.98
N GLU A 208 -9.06 -1.60 -6.74
CA GLU A 208 -8.40 -0.36 -6.29
C GLU A 208 -9.08 0.30 -5.08
N PRO A 209 -10.44 0.41 -5.00
CA PRO A 209 -11.12 0.88 -3.79
C PRO A 209 -10.73 0.09 -2.53
N SER A 210 -10.64 -1.25 -2.63
CA SER A 210 -10.27 -2.10 -1.49
C SER A 210 -8.93 -1.71 -0.86
N GLN A 211 -7.96 -1.30 -1.68
CA GLN A 211 -6.68 -0.82 -1.15
C GLN A 211 -6.83 0.47 -0.33
N MET A 212 -7.66 1.40 -0.81
CA MET A 212 -7.89 2.67 -0.11
C MET A 212 -8.69 2.46 1.17
N GLU A 213 -9.69 1.58 1.14
CA GLU A 213 -10.45 1.16 2.33
C GLU A 213 -9.51 0.58 3.38
N MET A 214 -8.72 -0.42 3.01
CA MET A 214 -7.85 -1.13 3.95
C MET A 214 -6.75 -0.24 4.53
N VAL A 215 -6.08 0.58 3.71
CA VAL A 215 -5.06 1.52 4.20
C VAL A 215 -5.63 2.54 5.18
N SER A 216 -6.89 2.88 5.02
CA SER A 216 -7.54 3.89 5.85
C SER A 216 -8.30 3.30 7.04
N LEU A 217 -8.64 2.00 7.02
CA LEU A 217 -9.45 1.35 8.06
C LEU A 217 -8.88 1.53 9.47
N PRO A 218 -7.58 1.32 9.74
CA PRO A 218 -7.01 1.48 11.07
C PRO A 218 -6.79 2.93 11.52
N SER A 219 -7.18 3.96 10.74
CA SER A 219 -6.84 5.36 11.04
C SER A 219 -7.34 5.87 12.40
N SER A 220 -8.42 5.28 12.95
CA SER A 220 -8.88 5.61 14.31
C SER A 220 -7.87 5.17 15.35
N VAL A 221 -7.33 3.96 15.22
CA VAL A 221 -6.29 3.39 16.10
C VAL A 221 -4.98 4.14 15.90
N ASP A 222 -4.57 4.44 14.64
CA ASP A 222 -3.37 5.22 14.36
C ASP A 222 -3.38 6.58 15.05
N ASN A 223 -4.48 7.32 14.92
CA ASN A 223 -4.65 8.63 15.54
C ASN A 223 -4.70 8.52 17.07
N TRP A 224 -5.35 7.48 17.61
CA TRP A 224 -5.37 7.22 19.04
C TRP A 224 -3.96 6.90 19.57
N THR A 225 -3.21 6.06 18.86
CA THR A 225 -1.82 5.69 19.20
C THR A 225 -0.91 6.93 19.22
N ALA A 226 -1.09 7.83 18.24
CA ALA A 226 -0.29 9.05 18.18
C ALA A 226 -0.70 10.10 19.23
N CYS A 227 -2.00 10.26 19.50
CA CYS A 227 -2.49 11.41 20.27
C CYS A 227 -2.80 11.09 21.74
N GLN A 228 -3.26 9.88 22.03
CA GLN A 228 -3.67 9.47 23.38
C GLN A 228 -2.64 8.54 24.03
N LEU A 229 -2.24 7.48 23.35
CA LEU A 229 -1.19 6.59 23.80
C LEU A 229 0.18 7.30 23.79
N ARG A 230 0.33 8.33 22.96
CA ARG A 230 1.56 9.13 22.79
C ARG A 230 2.78 8.29 22.45
N ALA A 231 2.59 7.18 21.75
CA ALA A 231 3.71 6.39 21.26
C ALA A 231 4.60 7.25 20.35
N GLU A 232 5.91 7.09 20.49
CA GLU A 232 6.84 7.81 19.64
C GLU A 232 6.74 7.29 18.20
N ALA A 233 6.46 8.23 17.30
CA ALA A 233 6.46 8.03 15.84
C ALA A 233 5.70 6.80 15.33
N PRO A 234 4.42 6.59 15.74
CA PRO A 234 3.63 5.49 15.22
C PRO A 234 3.50 5.61 13.71
N ALA A 235 3.64 4.50 13.01
CA ALA A 235 3.56 4.44 11.57
C ALA A 235 3.06 3.08 11.10
N HIS A 236 2.40 3.04 9.93
CA HIS A 236 2.08 1.77 9.33
C HIS A 236 2.21 1.78 7.80
N TYR A 237 2.42 0.61 7.24
CA TYR A 237 2.43 0.35 5.81
C TYR A 237 1.61 -0.92 5.53
N MET A 238 0.36 -0.77 5.08
CA MET A 238 -0.61 -1.86 4.94
C MET A 238 -0.83 -2.60 6.27
N ASP A 239 -0.41 -3.86 6.33
CA ASP A 239 -0.51 -4.75 7.49
C ASP A 239 0.68 -4.64 8.47
N ASP A 240 1.76 -3.95 8.10
CA ASP A 240 2.96 -3.80 8.91
C ASP A 240 2.95 -2.47 9.71
N TYR A 241 3.08 -2.55 11.04
CA TYR A 241 3.13 -1.42 11.97
C TYR A 241 4.49 -1.30 12.66
N HIS A 242 4.89 -0.07 12.99
CA HIS A 242 5.96 0.16 13.95
C HIS A 242 5.69 1.39 14.82
N MET A 243 6.28 1.37 16.02
CA MET A 243 6.39 2.51 16.94
C MET A 243 7.63 2.33 17.82
N ILE A 244 8.10 3.40 18.42
CA ILE A 244 9.24 3.39 19.32
C ILE A 244 8.76 3.57 20.77
N ALA A 245 9.45 2.91 21.69
CA ALA A 245 9.25 3.01 23.13
C ALA A 245 10.61 3.17 23.83
N GLU A 246 10.66 3.86 24.96
CA GLU A 246 11.88 4.11 25.71
C GLU A 246 12.28 2.89 26.55
N THR A 247 11.31 2.18 27.14
CA THR A 247 11.54 0.99 27.94
C THR A 247 10.84 -0.24 27.37
N LYS A 248 11.24 -1.42 27.84
CA LYS A 248 10.62 -2.68 27.42
C LYS A 248 9.17 -2.77 27.92
N GLU A 249 8.93 -2.36 29.14
CA GLU A 249 7.61 -2.34 29.76
C GLU A 249 6.65 -1.42 28.97
N GLN A 250 7.13 -0.24 28.58
CA GLN A 250 6.38 0.68 27.72
C GLN A 250 6.09 0.07 26.36
N ALA A 251 7.06 -0.63 25.75
CA ALA A 251 6.89 -1.31 24.49
C ALA A 251 5.83 -2.42 24.56
N GLU A 252 5.81 -3.17 25.65
CA GLU A 252 4.81 -4.21 25.91
C GLU A 252 3.43 -3.58 26.12
N ALA A 253 3.31 -2.53 26.92
CA ALA A 253 2.07 -1.80 27.12
C ALA A 253 1.53 -1.19 25.79
N PHE A 254 2.39 -0.65 24.94
CA PHE A 254 1.98 -0.12 23.63
C PHE A 254 1.47 -1.24 22.71
N ARG A 255 2.19 -2.36 22.64
CA ARG A 255 1.78 -3.55 21.88
C ARG A 255 0.38 -4.01 22.30
N ASP A 256 0.17 -4.16 23.60
CA ASP A 256 -1.08 -4.73 24.14
C ASP A 256 -2.25 -3.78 23.94
N ALA A 257 -2.06 -2.49 24.21
CA ALA A 257 -3.10 -1.49 24.01
C ALA A 257 -3.49 -1.30 22.53
N VAL A 258 -2.51 -1.35 21.59
CA VAL A 258 -2.81 -1.30 20.15
C VAL A 258 -3.47 -2.60 19.70
N THR A 259 -3.06 -3.76 20.22
CA THR A 259 -3.68 -5.05 19.92
C THR A 259 -5.15 -5.06 20.31
N GLU A 260 -5.46 -4.67 21.55
CA GLU A 260 -6.84 -4.58 22.05
C GLU A 260 -7.72 -3.71 21.14
N LYS A 261 -7.22 -2.55 20.73
CA LYS A 261 -7.98 -1.65 19.85
C LYS A 261 -8.17 -2.19 18.44
N MET A 262 -7.18 -2.89 17.89
CA MET A 262 -7.29 -3.54 16.57
C MET A 262 -8.28 -4.70 16.63
N GLU A 263 -8.23 -5.51 17.69
CA GLU A 263 -9.14 -6.65 17.89
C GLU A 263 -10.58 -6.19 18.16
N ALA A 264 -10.76 -5.07 18.87
CA ALA A 264 -12.07 -4.43 19.04
C ALA A 264 -12.71 -3.95 17.71
N MET A 265 -11.88 -3.67 16.69
CA MET A 265 -12.32 -3.38 15.32
C MET A 265 -12.53 -4.64 14.46
N GLY A 266 -12.36 -5.83 15.01
CA GLY A 266 -12.42 -7.09 14.27
C GLY A 266 -11.16 -7.42 13.45
N LEU A 267 -10.06 -6.71 13.66
CA LEU A 267 -8.76 -6.98 13.01
C LEU A 267 -7.90 -7.84 13.94
N THR A 268 -7.28 -8.88 13.40
CA THR A 268 -6.45 -9.80 14.21
C THR A 268 -4.97 -9.44 14.12
N VAL A 269 -4.33 -9.22 15.27
CA VAL A 269 -2.87 -9.02 15.33
C VAL A 269 -2.13 -10.36 15.31
N SER A 270 -1.11 -10.47 14.48
CA SER A 270 -0.29 -11.68 14.36
C SER A 270 0.73 -11.77 15.51
N ARG A 271 0.41 -12.48 16.59
CA ARG A 271 1.32 -12.67 17.74
C ARG A 271 2.69 -13.22 17.30
N ARG A 272 2.75 -14.14 16.35
CA ARG A 272 4.00 -14.75 15.84
C ARG A 272 4.93 -13.76 15.15
N LYS A 273 4.38 -12.76 14.45
CA LYS A 273 5.15 -11.76 13.71
C LYS A 273 5.38 -10.48 14.51
N THR A 274 4.57 -10.23 15.52
CA THR A 274 4.75 -9.11 16.45
C THR A 274 6.01 -9.31 17.27
N LYS A 275 6.87 -8.29 17.30
CA LYS A 275 8.18 -8.34 17.95
C LYS A 275 8.48 -7.01 18.64
N ILE A 276 9.10 -7.11 19.81
CA ILE A 276 9.73 -6.01 20.50
C ILE A 276 11.24 -6.24 20.40
N VAL A 277 11.96 -5.30 19.79
CA VAL A 277 13.40 -5.46 19.54
C VAL A 277 14.13 -4.24 20.09
N PRO A 278 15.18 -4.42 20.91
CA PRO A 278 16.04 -3.32 21.36
C PRO A 278 16.64 -2.59 20.15
N LEU A 279 16.69 -1.26 20.18
CA LEU A 279 17.24 -0.45 19.09
C LEU A 279 18.73 -0.67 18.85
N SER A 280 19.46 -1.16 19.85
CA SER A 280 20.85 -1.62 19.73
C SER A 280 21.02 -2.86 18.86
N LYS A 281 19.92 -3.61 18.60
CA LYS A 281 19.93 -4.79 17.74
C LYS A 281 19.30 -4.50 16.36
N PRO A 282 19.82 -5.14 15.30
CA PRO A 282 19.21 -4.99 13.99
C PRO A 282 17.81 -5.61 13.92
N PHE A 283 16.88 -4.91 13.30
CA PHE A 283 15.51 -5.40 13.05
C PHE A 283 15.11 -5.29 11.58
N ARG A 284 13.98 -5.88 11.21
CA ARG A 284 13.44 -5.83 9.83
C ARG A 284 12.06 -5.19 9.83
N PHE A 285 11.88 -4.24 8.91
CA PHE A 285 10.58 -3.67 8.60
C PHE A 285 10.35 -3.64 7.09
N CYS A 286 9.20 -4.07 6.61
CA CYS A 286 8.88 -4.15 5.19
C CYS A 286 10.02 -4.74 4.33
N LYS A 287 10.62 -5.85 4.81
CA LYS A 287 11.72 -6.61 4.16
C LYS A 287 13.11 -5.95 4.16
N VAL A 288 13.25 -4.72 4.62
CA VAL A 288 14.54 -4.04 4.79
C VAL A 288 15.05 -4.24 6.20
N LYS A 289 16.34 -4.50 6.35
CA LYS A 289 17.01 -4.60 7.64
C LYS A 289 17.53 -3.22 8.03
N PHE A 290 17.23 -2.79 9.24
CA PHE A 290 17.70 -1.54 9.86
C PHE A 290 18.63 -1.88 11.00
N HIS A 291 19.67 -1.07 11.18
CA HIS A 291 20.60 -1.15 12.28
C HIS A 291 21.01 0.26 12.70
N LEU A 292 20.66 0.63 13.93
CA LEU A 292 21.13 1.84 14.58
C LEU A 292 22.49 1.53 15.24
N THR A 293 23.55 2.18 14.78
CA THR A 293 24.89 1.94 15.31
C THR A 293 25.13 2.72 16.61
N PRO A 294 26.17 2.35 17.43
CA PRO A 294 26.56 3.12 18.61
C PRO A 294 26.95 4.58 18.32
N THR A 295 27.26 4.91 17.08
CA THR A 295 27.58 6.28 16.62
C THR A 295 26.38 7.05 16.06
N GLY A 296 25.16 6.51 16.17
CA GLY A 296 23.92 7.14 15.66
C GLY A 296 23.71 7.00 14.16
N LYS A 297 24.58 6.28 13.44
CA LYS A 297 24.39 6.00 12.03
C LYS A 297 23.32 4.92 11.84
N VAL A 298 22.37 5.15 10.97
CA VAL A 298 21.36 4.14 10.58
C VAL A 298 21.83 3.43 9.30
N ILE A 299 22.20 2.16 9.45
CA ILE A 299 22.59 1.30 8.32
C ILE A 299 21.37 0.53 7.86
N THR A 300 21.16 0.49 6.55
CA THR A 300 20.06 -0.28 5.94
C THR A 300 20.61 -1.31 4.95
N HIS A 301 19.95 -2.46 4.88
CA HIS A 301 20.25 -3.48 3.89
C HIS A 301 18.97 -3.92 3.20
N GLY A 302 18.99 -3.96 1.89
CA GLY A 302 17.89 -4.47 1.07
C GLY A 302 17.57 -5.95 1.33
N ASN A 303 16.53 -6.46 0.69
CA ASN A 303 16.07 -7.83 0.91
C ASN A 303 17.13 -8.87 0.42
N ARG A 304 17.56 -9.77 1.31
CA ARG A 304 18.47 -10.86 0.97
C ARG A 304 17.94 -11.78 -0.13
N ASP A 305 16.64 -12.06 -0.13
CA ASP A 305 16.01 -12.91 -1.14
C ASP A 305 15.93 -12.21 -2.51
N GLY A 306 15.89 -10.87 -2.53
CA GLY A 306 16.06 -10.06 -3.74
C GLY A 306 17.39 -10.36 -4.42
N MET A 307 18.48 -10.35 -3.63
CA MET A 307 19.82 -10.67 -4.13
C MET A 307 19.92 -12.10 -4.70
N LYS A 308 19.38 -13.10 -3.98
CA LYS A 308 19.35 -14.49 -4.46
C LYS A 308 18.62 -14.62 -5.80
N ARG A 309 17.45 -13.95 -5.91
CA ARG A 309 16.67 -13.96 -7.16
C ARG A 309 17.40 -13.25 -8.30
N ALA A 310 18.01 -12.10 -8.03
CA ALA A 310 18.76 -11.34 -9.03
C ALA A 310 19.91 -12.19 -9.60
N ARG A 311 20.68 -12.83 -8.74
CA ARG A 311 21.77 -13.75 -9.17
C ARG A 311 21.27 -14.92 -10.01
N ARG A 312 20.15 -15.55 -9.59
CA ARG A 312 19.56 -16.67 -10.35
C ARG A 312 19.04 -16.20 -11.70
N LYS A 313 18.42 -15.02 -11.76
CA LYS A 313 17.85 -14.46 -12.98
C LYS A 313 18.95 -14.05 -13.97
N LEU A 314 20.06 -13.46 -13.51
CA LEU A 314 21.23 -13.19 -14.36
C LEU A 314 21.73 -14.46 -15.06
N ARG A 315 21.87 -15.57 -14.31
CA ARG A 315 22.29 -16.86 -14.92
C ARG A 315 21.25 -17.40 -15.90
N ALA A 316 19.96 -17.28 -15.58
CA ALA A 316 18.89 -17.76 -16.47
C ALA A 316 18.80 -16.93 -17.77
N PHE A 317 19.08 -15.64 -17.72
CA PHE A 317 19.10 -14.78 -18.90
C PHE A 317 20.22 -15.16 -19.89
N ARG A 318 21.33 -15.74 -19.43
CA ARG A 318 22.38 -16.22 -20.34
C ARG A 318 21.80 -17.19 -21.37
N LYS A 319 21.00 -18.15 -20.97
CA LYS A 319 20.34 -19.10 -21.89
C LYS A 319 19.47 -18.40 -22.93
N LYS A 320 18.78 -17.32 -22.54
CA LYS A 320 17.95 -16.53 -23.47
C LYS A 320 18.78 -15.71 -24.45
N VAL A 321 19.93 -15.19 -23.99
CA VAL A 321 20.87 -14.49 -24.86
C VAL A 321 21.48 -15.46 -25.86
N ASP A 322 21.89 -16.64 -25.42
CA ASP A 322 22.46 -17.69 -26.30
C ASP A 322 21.44 -18.20 -27.34
N ALA A 323 20.15 -18.21 -26.97
CA ALA A 323 19.05 -18.56 -27.86
C ALA A 323 18.57 -17.40 -28.78
N GLY A 324 19.17 -16.20 -28.69
CA GLY A 324 18.74 -15.03 -29.47
C GLY A 324 17.42 -14.41 -29.00
N GLU A 325 16.82 -14.89 -27.91
CA GLU A 325 15.55 -14.38 -27.35
C GLU A 325 15.74 -13.04 -26.61
N MET A 326 16.96 -12.67 -26.25
CA MET A 326 17.28 -11.50 -25.46
C MET A 326 18.66 -10.95 -25.83
N THR A 327 18.82 -9.62 -25.82
CA THR A 327 20.15 -8.99 -26.01
C THR A 327 20.86 -8.75 -24.67
N VAL A 328 22.20 -8.64 -24.71
CA VAL A 328 23.01 -8.30 -23.53
C VAL A 328 22.60 -6.90 -23.00
N ASN A 329 22.23 -5.97 -23.87
CA ASN A 329 21.75 -4.64 -23.46
C ASN A 329 20.46 -4.72 -22.65
N GLN A 330 19.50 -5.56 -23.03
CA GLN A 330 18.29 -5.79 -22.23
C GLN A 330 18.59 -6.38 -20.85
N VAL A 331 19.59 -7.25 -20.76
CA VAL A 331 20.06 -7.77 -19.47
C VAL A 331 20.70 -6.64 -18.64
N ARG A 332 21.48 -5.76 -19.26
CA ARG A 332 22.12 -4.62 -18.61
C ARG A 332 21.07 -3.62 -18.05
N GLU A 333 20.06 -3.29 -18.83
CA GLU A 333 18.92 -2.44 -18.38
C GLU A 333 18.20 -3.04 -17.18
N TRP A 334 17.92 -4.34 -17.25
CA TRP A 334 17.32 -5.03 -16.13
C TRP A 334 18.23 -5.02 -14.89
N LEU A 335 19.54 -5.25 -15.04
CA LEU A 335 20.53 -5.19 -13.97
C LEU A 335 20.57 -3.79 -13.33
N THR A 336 20.56 -2.72 -14.12
CA THR A 336 20.51 -1.33 -13.65
C THR A 336 19.32 -1.11 -12.71
N SER A 337 18.15 -1.64 -13.05
CA SER A 337 16.97 -1.53 -12.19
C SER A 337 17.14 -2.27 -10.84
N GLN A 338 17.88 -3.38 -10.82
CA GLN A 338 18.18 -4.12 -9.58
C GLN A 338 19.24 -3.40 -8.73
N ILE A 339 20.24 -2.81 -9.37
CA ILE A 339 21.31 -2.02 -8.73
C ILE A 339 20.69 -0.82 -8.02
N ALA A 340 19.86 -0.03 -8.73
CA ALA A 340 19.16 1.12 -8.16
C ALA A 340 18.37 0.77 -6.87
N TYR A 341 17.75 -0.42 -6.82
CA TYR A 341 17.11 -0.89 -5.60
C TYR A 341 18.09 -1.04 -4.43
N PHE A 342 19.28 -1.61 -4.65
CA PHE A 342 20.26 -1.80 -3.58
C PHE A 342 20.97 -0.52 -3.19
N GLU A 343 21.20 0.40 -4.14
CA GLU A 343 21.78 1.74 -3.91
C GLU A 343 20.89 2.58 -3.00
N ASN A 344 19.56 2.50 -3.15
CA ASN A 344 18.61 3.15 -2.24
C ASN A 344 18.78 2.75 -0.75
N TYR A 345 19.44 1.63 -0.49
CA TYR A 345 19.74 1.15 0.87
C TYR A 345 21.22 1.17 1.21
N ASN A 346 22.04 1.90 0.45
CA ASN A 346 23.50 1.96 0.61
C ASN A 346 24.17 0.56 0.65
N ASP A 347 23.64 -0.39 -0.10
CA ASP A 347 24.06 -1.81 -0.08
C ASP A 347 25.15 -2.07 -1.13
N HIS A 348 26.20 -1.23 -1.11
CA HIS A 348 27.29 -1.23 -2.09
C HIS A 348 27.93 -2.60 -2.30
N GLY A 349 28.07 -3.40 -1.21
CA GLY A 349 28.63 -4.75 -1.32
C GLY A 349 27.78 -5.70 -2.18
N ARG A 350 26.44 -5.48 -2.24
CA ARG A 350 25.58 -6.26 -3.14
C ARG A 350 25.61 -5.75 -4.56
N VAL A 351 25.73 -4.44 -4.76
CA VAL A 351 25.92 -3.82 -6.08
C VAL A 351 27.18 -4.36 -6.72
N LEU A 352 28.31 -4.33 -6.02
CA LEU A 352 29.58 -4.88 -6.51
C LEU A 352 29.48 -6.38 -6.87
N LYS A 353 28.80 -7.17 -6.03
CA LYS A 353 28.61 -8.61 -6.30
C LYS A 353 27.75 -8.89 -7.54
N LEU A 354 26.76 -8.06 -7.82
CA LEU A 354 25.92 -8.17 -9.03
C LEU A 354 26.71 -7.76 -10.28
N ASN A 355 27.45 -6.67 -10.23
CA ASN A 355 28.29 -6.23 -11.33
C ASN A 355 29.38 -7.27 -11.67
N ARG A 356 30.09 -7.77 -10.67
CA ARG A 356 31.08 -8.84 -10.88
C ARG A 356 30.45 -10.09 -11.51
N LEU A 357 29.27 -10.48 -11.07
CA LEU A 357 28.56 -11.64 -11.64
C LEU A 357 28.14 -11.36 -13.10
N PHE A 358 27.68 -10.17 -13.41
CA PHE A 358 27.32 -9.78 -14.77
C PHE A 358 28.56 -9.85 -15.69
N HIS A 359 29.67 -9.26 -15.31
CA HIS A 359 30.91 -9.32 -16.09
C HIS A 359 31.42 -10.75 -16.25
N ALA A 360 31.33 -11.57 -15.22
CA ALA A 360 31.73 -12.99 -15.31
C ALA A 360 30.85 -13.82 -16.28
N ILE A 361 29.57 -13.43 -16.47
CA ILE A 361 28.65 -14.16 -17.36
C ILE A 361 28.65 -13.58 -18.78
N TYR A 362 28.80 -12.26 -18.93
CA TYR A 362 28.58 -11.53 -20.18
C TYR A 362 29.81 -10.74 -20.68
N GLY A 363 30.86 -10.61 -19.88
CA GLY A 363 32.04 -9.76 -20.18
C GLY A 363 32.92 -10.21 -21.35
N GLY A 364 32.64 -11.36 -21.95
CA GLY A 364 33.24 -11.79 -23.23
C GLY A 364 32.37 -11.48 -24.46
N ALA A 365 31.21 -10.87 -24.28
CA ALA A 365 30.25 -10.60 -25.37
C ALA A 365 30.31 -9.15 -25.93
N ASP A 366 31.24 -8.35 -25.45
CA ASP A 366 31.42 -6.97 -25.95
C ASP A 366 32.27 -6.92 -27.23
N HIS A 367 32.54 -8.06 -27.89
CA HIS A 367 33.35 -8.17 -29.14
C HIS A 367 32.59 -8.82 -30.30
N VAL A 368 31.25 -8.64 -30.40
CA VAL A 368 30.55 -8.95 -31.66
C VAL A 368 29.59 -7.82 -32.01
#